data_0a5e77a9238faff102703b8acc27dcae
#
_entry.id   0a5e77a9238faff102703b8acc27dcae
#
_cell.length_a   1.000
_cell.length_b   1.000
_cell.length_c   1.000
_cell.angle_alpha   90.00
_cell.angle_beta   90.00
_cell.angle_gamma   90.00
#
_symmetry.space_group_name_H-M   'P 1'
#
loop_
_entity.id
_entity.type
_entity.pdbx_description
1 polymer ?
#
loop_
_entity_poly.entity_id
_entity_poly.type
_entity_poly.pdbx_seq_one_letter_code
_entity_poly.pdbx_strand_id
1 'polypeptide(L)'
;MQIKDILAEIERFAPLPYQESYDNCGVQVGDAGIEATGALLTLDVTEAVLDEAIARGCNLVVAHHPLIFSGLKSITGRNYVERTILKAIRHDIVIYAAHTNLDNVQAGVNRKIAERLGLQQARILAPVKESLYKLYTYVPESQATALLAALFTAGAGSIGEYSECSFATPGAGTFRPSAHSKPVIGAAGGPREIVAEQKLEVIVPKHLKAAVLKTLKENHPYEEVAYELIALENENQTIGAGMVGRLENPMAPEDFLRFLKEKMKTACVRYTAPPAGKIRTVALCGGAGSFLLKQARAAGADVFVTGDYKYHQFFDAEDQIMIADIGHYESEQFTIEIFSEIVKEKFPNFALLFTKTNTNPVNYYF
;
A
#
# COMPACT_ATOMS: atom_id res chain seq x y z
N MET A 1 3.81 25.33 2.64
CA MET A 1 3.93 23.87 2.49
C MET A 1 3.53 23.52 1.08
N GLN A 2 4.38 22.76 0.38
CA GLN A 2 4.09 22.34 -0.99
C GLN A 2 3.19 21.09 -1.01
N ILE A 3 2.45 20.90 -2.09
CA ILE A 3 1.59 19.71 -2.26
C ILE A 3 2.41 18.42 -2.14
N LYS A 4 3.61 18.37 -2.73
CA LYS A 4 4.50 17.20 -2.63
C LYS A 4 4.82 16.77 -1.20
N ASP A 5 4.84 17.71 -0.24
CA ASP A 5 5.12 17.39 1.17
C ASP A 5 3.98 16.56 1.78
N ILE A 6 2.73 16.86 1.35
CA ILE A 6 1.53 16.12 1.76
C ILE A 6 1.52 14.73 1.11
N LEU A 7 1.80 14.68 -0.22
CA LEU A 7 1.82 13.44 -0.97
C LEU A 7 2.89 12.47 -0.48
N ALA A 8 4.04 12.99 -0.02
CA ALA A 8 5.11 12.19 0.55
C ALA A 8 4.67 11.40 1.79
N GLU A 9 3.75 11.93 2.62
CA GLU A 9 3.22 11.20 3.76
C GLU A 9 2.29 10.07 3.30
N ILE A 10 1.45 10.31 2.29
CA ILE A 10 0.59 9.27 1.69
C ILE A 10 1.46 8.17 1.07
N GLU A 11 2.52 8.54 0.33
CA GLU A 11 3.44 7.59 -0.30
C GLU A 11 4.34 6.85 0.70
N ARG A 12 4.62 7.44 1.87
CA ARG A 12 5.29 6.74 2.96
C ARG A 12 4.41 5.64 3.55
N PHE A 13 3.12 5.93 3.72
CA PHE A 13 2.14 4.96 4.21
C PHE A 13 1.83 3.87 3.17
N ALA A 14 1.61 4.26 1.92
CA ALA A 14 1.28 3.39 0.79
C ALA A 14 2.24 3.65 -0.39
N PRO A 15 3.45 3.08 -0.38
CA PRO A 15 4.44 3.28 -1.43
C PRO A 15 3.91 2.96 -2.82
N LEU A 16 4.16 3.84 -3.81
CA LEU A 16 3.72 3.66 -5.19
C LEU A 16 4.14 2.31 -5.81
N PRO A 17 5.34 1.74 -5.54
CA PRO A 17 5.71 0.42 -6.04
C PRO A 17 4.85 -0.76 -5.55
N TYR A 18 3.93 -0.53 -4.61
CA TYR A 18 2.98 -1.55 -4.15
C TYR A 18 1.70 -1.62 -4.99
N GLN A 19 1.55 -0.72 -5.96
CA GLN A 19 0.45 -0.78 -6.93
C GLN A 19 0.54 -2.03 -7.81
N GLU A 20 -0.61 -2.49 -8.29
CA GLU A 20 -0.68 -3.54 -9.30
C GLU A 20 -0.09 -3.07 -10.64
N SER A 21 0.43 -4.00 -11.42
CA SER A 21 1.16 -3.68 -12.67
C SER A 21 0.32 -2.98 -13.74
N TYR A 22 -0.99 -3.08 -13.66
CA TYR A 22 -1.96 -2.44 -14.57
C TYR A 22 -2.42 -1.07 -14.09
N ASP A 23 -2.05 -0.67 -12.86
CA ASP A 23 -2.58 0.51 -12.18
C ASP A 23 -1.75 1.78 -12.50
N ASN A 24 -2.31 2.94 -12.13
CA ASN A 24 -1.72 4.24 -12.35
C ASN A 24 -1.89 5.14 -11.12
N CYS A 25 -1.22 4.79 -10.00
CA CYS A 25 -1.18 5.60 -8.78
C CYS A 25 -0.24 6.79 -8.91
N GLY A 26 -0.39 7.78 -8.02
CA GLY A 26 0.45 8.96 -7.97
C GLY A 26 -0.23 10.21 -8.53
N VAL A 27 0.57 11.21 -8.88
CA VAL A 27 0.09 12.47 -9.47
C VAL A 27 -0.46 12.21 -10.86
N GLN A 28 -1.75 12.52 -11.05
CA GLN A 28 -2.46 12.33 -12.32
C GLN A 28 -2.43 13.59 -13.18
N VAL A 29 -2.57 14.75 -12.56
CA VAL A 29 -2.64 16.07 -13.21
C VAL A 29 -2.02 17.11 -12.30
N GLY A 30 -1.34 18.10 -12.86
CA GLY A 30 -0.83 19.27 -12.17
C GLY A 30 0.60 19.16 -11.67
N ASP A 31 1.10 20.21 -11.03
CA ASP A 31 2.44 20.32 -10.46
C ASP A 31 2.37 20.28 -8.92
N ALA A 32 2.88 19.21 -8.33
CA ALA A 32 2.94 19.05 -6.88
C ALA A 32 3.97 19.97 -6.19
N GLY A 33 4.77 20.72 -6.94
CA GLY A 33 5.72 21.71 -6.41
C GLY A 33 5.07 23.02 -5.96
N ILE A 34 3.80 23.27 -6.26
CA ILE A 34 3.09 24.49 -5.85
C ILE A 34 2.67 24.44 -4.38
N GLU A 35 2.36 25.61 -3.82
CA GLU A 35 1.88 25.74 -2.45
C GLU A 35 0.46 25.15 -2.28
N ALA A 36 0.25 24.35 -1.24
CA ALA A 36 -1.03 23.75 -0.93
C ALA A 36 -1.94 24.74 -0.20
N THR A 37 -3.15 24.99 -0.73
CA THR A 37 -4.19 25.84 -0.11
C THR A 37 -5.20 25.02 0.69
N GLY A 38 -5.47 23.79 0.29
CA GLY A 38 -6.35 22.83 0.92
C GLY A 38 -6.46 21.58 0.06
N ALA A 39 -6.90 20.47 0.66
CA ALA A 39 -7.16 19.23 -0.05
C ALA A 39 -8.61 18.77 0.10
N LEU A 40 -9.20 18.35 -1.02
CA LEU A 40 -10.50 17.67 -1.06
C LEU A 40 -10.27 16.16 -1.22
N LEU A 41 -10.80 15.37 -0.28
CA LEU A 41 -10.68 13.92 -0.24
C LEU A 41 -11.92 13.29 -0.88
N THR A 42 -11.73 12.38 -1.81
CA THR A 42 -12.82 11.75 -2.57
C THR A 42 -12.51 10.29 -2.89
N LEU A 43 -13.52 9.49 -3.25
CA LEU A 43 -13.30 8.17 -3.82
C LEU A 43 -12.96 8.29 -5.31
N ASP A 44 -13.81 8.98 -6.07
CA ASP A 44 -13.66 9.18 -7.50
C ASP A 44 -13.47 10.66 -7.85
N VAL A 45 -12.83 10.94 -8.99
CA VAL A 45 -12.65 12.30 -9.49
C VAL A 45 -13.61 12.56 -10.65
N THR A 46 -14.54 13.50 -10.43
CA THR A 46 -15.52 13.94 -11.43
C THR A 46 -15.45 15.46 -11.63
N GLU A 47 -16.11 15.97 -12.68
CA GLU A 47 -16.23 17.43 -12.90
C GLU A 47 -16.89 18.12 -11.71
N ALA A 48 -17.90 17.48 -11.08
CA ALA A 48 -18.59 18.00 -9.89
C ALA A 48 -17.69 18.06 -8.65
N VAL A 49 -16.81 17.08 -8.46
CA VAL A 49 -15.80 17.09 -7.39
C VAL A 49 -14.81 18.25 -7.57
N LEU A 50 -14.40 18.54 -8.82
CA LEU A 50 -13.55 19.69 -9.08
C LEU A 50 -14.28 21.01 -8.85
N ASP A 51 -15.57 21.11 -9.20
CA ASP A 51 -16.38 22.30 -8.88
C ASP A 51 -16.46 22.53 -7.39
N GLU A 52 -16.61 21.45 -6.59
CA GLU A 52 -16.57 21.53 -5.14
C GLU A 52 -15.19 21.96 -4.63
N ALA A 53 -14.09 21.42 -5.17
CA ALA A 53 -12.73 21.81 -4.80
C ALA A 53 -12.48 23.30 -5.05
N ILE A 54 -12.86 23.81 -6.22
CA ILE A 54 -12.76 25.23 -6.61
C ILE A 54 -13.56 26.10 -5.62
N ALA A 55 -14.83 25.75 -5.39
CA ALA A 55 -15.71 26.52 -4.52
C ALA A 55 -15.23 26.59 -3.06
N ARG A 56 -14.46 25.57 -2.63
CA ARG A 56 -13.93 25.46 -1.26
C ARG A 56 -12.46 25.88 -1.14
N GLY A 57 -11.85 26.39 -2.22
CA GLY A 57 -10.47 26.88 -2.23
C GLY A 57 -9.40 25.80 -2.10
N CYS A 58 -9.70 24.56 -2.51
CA CYS A 58 -8.75 23.46 -2.50
C CYS A 58 -8.06 23.36 -3.85
N ASN A 59 -6.73 23.35 -3.86
CA ASN A 59 -5.93 23.12 -5.05
C ASN A 59 -5.30 21.72 -5.12
N LEU A 60 -5.66 20.82 -4.19
CA LEU A 60 -5.32 19.41 -4.21
C LEU A 60 -6.60 18.58 -4.11
N VAL A 61 -6.75 17.58 -4.98
CA VAL A 61 -7.75 16.51 -4.87
C VAL A 61 -7.02 15.21 -4.65
N VAL A 62 -7.26 14.56 -3.52
CA VAL A 62 -6.74 13.23 -3.22
C VAL A 62 -7.86 12.23 -3.39
N ALA A 63 -7.69 11.32 -4.34
CA ALA A 63 -8.67 10.32 -4.71
C ALA A 63 -8.15 8.89 -4.44
N HIS A 64 -9.08 7.97 -4.28
CA HIS A 64 -8.75 6.55 -4.31
C HIS A 64 -8.59 6.09 -5.75
N HIS A 65 -9.60 6.26 -6.58
CA HIS A 65 -9.56 5.83 -7.97
C HIS A 65 -8.79 6.82 -8.87
N PRO A 66 -7.86 6.32 -9.72
CA PRO A 66 -7.17 7.17 -10.67
C PRO A 66 -8.13 7.68 -11.75
N LEU A 67 -8.11 9.01 -12.00
CA LEU A 67 -8.85 9.60 -13.10
C LEU A 67 -8.34 9.09 -14.46
N ILE A 68 -7.01 8.94 -14.58
CA ILE A 68 -6.35 8.43 -15.78
C ILE A 68 -5.97 6.99 -15.54
N PHE A 69 -6.90 6.06 -15.73
CA PHE A 69 -6.62 4.62 -15.57
C PHE A 69 -5.87 4.05 -16.78
N SER A 70 -6.22 4.50 -17.98
CA SER A 70 -5.57 4.09 -19.23
C SER A 70 -4.88 5.27 -19.90
N GLY A 71 -3.78 5.02 -20.60
CA GLY A 71 -3.04 6.06 -21.31
C GLY A 71 -3.90 6.88 -22.27
N LEU A 72 -3.78 8.20 -22.23
CA LEU A 72 -4.50 9.12 -23.09
C LEU A 72 -3.71 9.44 -24.37
N LYS A 73 -4.36 9.37 -25.53
CA LYS A 73 -3.76 9.77 -26.83
C LYS A 73 -3.97 11.25 -27.14
N SER A 74 -4.99 11.87 -26.56
CA SER A 74 -5.33 13.29 -26.76
C SER A 74 -6.16 13.79 -25.57
N ILE A 75 -6.17 15.11 -25.35
CA ILE A 75 -7.00 15.77 -24.34
C ILE A 75 -7.79 16.87 -25.06
N THR A 76 -9.02 16.56 -25.44
CA THR A 76 -9.87 17.42 -26.29
C THR A 76 -11.25 17.70 -25.71
N GLY A 77 -11.56 17.10 -24.52
CA GLY A 77 -12.85 17.26 -23.86
C GLY A 77 -13.97 16.34 -24.36
N ARG A 78 -13.64 15.28 -25.12
CA ARG A 78 -14.64 14.37 -25.72
C ARG A 78 -15.38 13.49 -24.69
N ASN A 79 -14.74 13.17 -23.59
CA ASN A 79 -15.30 12.35 -22.53
C ASN A 79 -15.10 13.04 -21.17
N TYR A 80 -15.68 12.45 -20.11
CA TYR A 80 -15.62 13.05 -18.77
C TYR A 80 -14.19 13.14 -18.23
N VAL A 81 -13.32 12.16 -18.52
CA VAL A 81 -11.91 12.16 -18.09
C VAL A 81 -11.17 13.36 -18.68
N GLU A 82 -11.26 13.55 -20.02
CA GLU A 82 -10.62 14.67 -20.71
C GLU A 82 -11.16 16.02 -20.22
N ARG A 83 -12.48 16.15 -20.00
CA ARG A 83 -13.08 17.39 -19.46
C ARG A 83 -12.61 17.69 -18.06
N THR A 84 -12.54 16.67 -17.19
CA THR A 84 -12.05 16.79 -15.82
C THR A 84 -10.58 17.21 -15.79
N ILE A 85 -9.73 16.62 -16.65
CA ILE A 85 -8.32 17.03 -16.79
C ILE A 85 -8.20 18.48 -17.24
N LEU A 86 -8.94 18.90 -18.29
CA LEU A 86 -8.92 20.27 -18.77
C LEU A 86 -9.38 21.27 -17.70
N LYS A 87 -10.38 20.90 -16.89
CA LYS A 87 -10.85 21.72 -15.77
C LYS A 87 -9.77 21.83 -14.69
N ALA A 88 -9.14 20.73 -14.30
CA ALA A 88 -8.06 20.71 -13.31
C ALA A 88 -6.89 21.62 -13.72
N ILE A 89 -6.44 21.50 -14.98
CA ILE A 89 -5.35 22.34 -15.53
C ILE A 89 -5.72 23.83 -15.52
N ARG A 90 -6.94 24.19 -15.91
CA ARG A 90 -7.39 25.59 -15.95
C ARG A 90 -7.48 26.28 -14.59
N HIS A 91 -7.62 25.49 -13.53
CA HIS A 91 -7.79 25.96 -12.15
C HIS A 91 -6.61 25.62 -11.24
N ASP A 92 -5.48 25.21 -11.82
CA ASP A 92 -4.24 24.84 -11.09
C ASP A 92 -4.50 23.82 -9.98
N ILE A 93 -5.40 22.83 -10.23
CA ILE A 93 -5.72 21.76 -9.30
C ILE A 93 -4.83 20.56 -9.58
N VAL A 94 -4.13 20.09 -8.54
CA VAL A 94 -3.39 18.83 -8.58
C VAL A 94 -4.34 17.69 -8.23
N ILE A 95 -4.37 16.65 -9.06
CA ILE A 95 -5.10 15.41 -8.82
C ILE A 95 -4.08 14.31 -8.50
N TYR A 96 -4.26 13.66 -7.36
CA TYR A 96 -3.46 12.54 -6.91
C TYR A 96 -4.35 11.33 -6.62
N ALA A 97 -3.89 10.14 -6.99
CA ALA A 97 -4.58 8.87 -6.71
C ALA A 97 -3.70 7.92 -5.88
N ALA A 98 -4.27 7.34 -4.82
CA ALA A 98 -3.72 6.18 -4.15
C ALA A 98 -4.77 5.07 -4.18
N HIS A 99 -4.56 4.10 -5.03
CA HIS A 99 -5.49 3.05 -5.42
C HIS A 99 -4.98 1.69 -4.94
N THR A 100 -4.55 0.80 -5.83
CA THR A 100 -4.13 -0.54 -5.41
C THR A 100 -2.89 -0.55 -4.51
N ASN A 101 -2.05 0.48 -4.54
CA ASN A 101 -0.99 0.64 -3.54
C ASN A 101 -1.54 0.81 -2.12
N LEU A 102 -2.67 1.50 -1.96
CA LEU A 102 -3.36 1.67 -0.68
C LEU A 102 -4.16 0.42 -0.29
N ASP A 103 -4.69 -0.33 -1.27
CA ASP A 103 -5.37 -1.62 -1.02
C ASP A 103 -4.41 -2.68 -0.50
N ASN A 104 -3.17 -2.66 -1.03
CA ASN A 104 -2.17 -3.70 -0.77
C ASN A 104 -1.39 -3.50 0.54
N VAL A 105 -1.47 -2.35 1.21
CA VAL A 105 -0.82 -2.18 2.51
C VAL A 105 -1.70 -2.70 3.65
N GLN A 106 -1.08 -3.32 4.65
CA GLN A 106 -1.77 -3.93 5.79
C GLN A 106 -2.73 -2.96 6.50
N ALA A 107 -2.35 -1.70 6.67
CA ALA A 107 -3.16 -0.67 7.33
C ALA A 107 -4.08 0.11 6.37
N GLY A 108 -4.22 -0.34 5.11
CA GLY A 108 -4.97 0.34 4.06
C GLY A 108 -6.47 0.03 4.04
N VAL A 109 -7.05 0.05 2.83
CA VAL A 109 -8.51 -0.06 2.60
C VAL A 109 -9.11 -1.31 3.25
N ASN A 110 -8.49 -2.47 3.06
CA ASN A 110 -8.99 -3.72 3.61
C ASN A 110 -8.98 -3.75 5.14
N ARG A 111 -8.00 -3.08 5.77
CA ARG A 111 -7.96 -2.91 7.22
C ARG A 111 -9.12 -2.04 7.71
N LYS A 112 -9.42 -0.95 7.02
CA LYS A 112 -10.53 -0.07 7.35
C LYS A 112 -11.88 -0.82 7.30
N ILE A 113 -12.08 -1.67 6.30
CA ILE A 113 -13.27 -2.54 6.22
C ILE A 113 -13.31 -3.51 7.41
N ALA A 114 -12.18 -4.18 7.71
CA ALA A 114 -12.10 -5.12 8.83
C ALA A 114 -12.42 -4.45 10.17
N GLU A 115 -11.96 -3.23 10.41
CA GLU A 115 -12.25 -2.43 11.60
C GLU A 115 -13.73 -2.03 11.67
N ARG A 116 -14.32 -1.62 10.56
CA ARG A 116 -15.75 -1.33 10.48
C ARG A 116 -16.62 -2.52 10.86
N LEU A 117 -16.18 -3.72 10.46
CA LEU A 117 -16.84 -4.98 10.81
C LEU A 117 -16.44 -5.51 12.20
N GLY A 118 -15.55 -4.83 12.92
CA GLY A 118 -15.10 -5.27 14.24
C GLY A 118 -14.36 -6.61 14.23
N LEU A 119 -13.67 -6.94 13.14
CA LEU A 119 -12.95 -8.21 13.01
C LEU A 119 -11.73 -8.26 13.91
N GLN A 120 -11.63 -9.33 14.67
CA GLN A 120 -10.49 -9.65 15.52
C GLN A 120 -9.44 -10.47 14.76
N GLN A 121 -8.17 -10.35 15.15
CA GLN A 121 -7.06 -11.09 14.56
C GLN A 121 -7.01 -10.97 13.03
N ALA A 122 -7.35 -9.78 12.51
CA ALA A 122 -7.34 -9.53 11.07
C ALA A 122 -5.91 -9.56 10.52
N ARG A 123 -5.72 -10.32 9.43
CA ARG A 123 -4.45 -10.45 8.70
C ARG A 123 -4.70 -10.39 7.21
N ILE A 124 -3.67 -10.11 6.42
CA ILE A 124 -3.75 -10.13 4.96
C ILE A 124 -4.17 -11.53 4.49
N LEU A 125 -5.10 -11.57 3.55
CA LEU A 125 -5.65 -12.81 3.00
C LEU A 125 -4.68 -13.45 1.98
N ALA A 126 -4.10 -12.63 1.12
CA ALA A 126 -3.14 -13.06 0.10
C ALA A 126 -1.85 -12.22 0.20
N PRO A 127 -0.92 -12.57 1.11
CA PRO A 127 0.33 -11.83 1.26
C PRO A 127 1.23 -11.99 0.03
N VAL A 128 1.98 -10.93 -0.30
CA VAL A 128 2.91 -10.92 -1.43
C VAL A 128 4.15 -11.73 -1.09
N LYS A 129 4.54 -12.61 -2.01
CA LYS A 129 5.82 -13.36 -1.98
C LYS A 129 6.90 -12.60 -2.75
N GLU A 130 8.18 -12.98 -2.54
CA GLU A 130 9.33 -12.43 -3.27
C GLU A 130 9.43 -10.90 -3.24
N SER A 131 8.92 -10.30 -2.18
CA SER A 131 8.94 -8.85 -1.95
C SER A 131 10.00 -8.40 -0.94
N LEU A 132 10.78 -9.35 -0.43
CA LEU A 132 11.83 -9.14 0.56
C LEU A 132 13.17 -9.65 0.04
N TYR A 133 14.23 -8.98 0.45
CA TYR A 133 15.60 -9.40 0.24
C TYR A 133 16.33 -9.55 1.57
N LYS A 134 17.32 -10.44 1.60
CA LYS A 134 18.34 -10.48 2.65
C LYS A 134 19.61 -9.84 2.10
N LEU A 135 20.03 -8.76 2.71
CA LEU A 135 21.29 -8.08 2.41
C LEU A 135 22.36 -8.60 3.40
N TYR A 136 23.48 -9.03 2.85
CA TYR A 136 24.69 -9.31 3.58
C TYR A 136 25.76 -8.30 3.19
N THR A 137 26.59 -7.85 4.14
CA THR A 137 27.79 -7.05 3.87
C THR A 137 28.83 -7.32 4.95
N TYR A 138 30.09 -6.98 4.69
CA TYR A 138 31.23 -7.25 5.53
C TYR A 138 31.95 -5.93 5.82
N VAL A 139 32.05 -5.55 7.07
CA VAL A 139 32.55 -4.22 7.46
C VAL A 139 33.49 -4.35 8.67
N PRO A 140 34.57 -3.53 8.77
CA PRO A 140 35.41 -3.51 9.98
C PRO A 140 34.55 -3.31 11.24
N GLU A 141 34.87 -4.06 12.30
CA GLU A 141 34.06 -4.11 13.53
C GLU A 141 33.77 -2.71 14.10
N SER A 142 34.75 -1.79 14.04
CA SER A 142 34.60 -0.40 14.53
C SER A 142 33.55 0.43 13.79
N GLN A 143 33.11 0.02 12.61
CA GLN A 143 32.19 0.76 11.74
C GLN A 143 30.81 0.08 11.60
N ALA A 144 30.65 -1.12 12.14
CA ALA A 144 29.43 -1.94 12.00
C ALA A 144 28.18 -1.21 12.52
N THR A 145 28.25 -0.60 13.69
CA THR A 145 27.12 0.12 14.31
C THR A 145 26.68 1.34 13.49
N ALA A 146 27.64 2.12 12.98
CA ALA A 146 27.34 3.29 12.18
C ALA A 146 26.69 2.91 10.84
N LEU A 147 27.19 1.84 10.19
CA LEU A 147 26.64 1.34 8.94
C LEU A 147 25.22 0.81 9.13
N LEU A 148 24.98 0.03 10.21
CA LEU A 148 23.63 -0.48 10.52
C LEU A 148 22.65 0.67 10.75
N ALA A 149 23.01 1.71 11.49
CA ALA A 149 22.17 2.89 11.71
C ALA A 149 21.81 3.58 10.39
N ALA A 150 22.74 3.71 9.45
CA ALA A 150 22.49 4.26 8.13
C ALA A 150 21.52 3.38 7.32
N LEU A 151 21.71 2.04 7.34
CA LEU A 151 20.83 1.09 6.66
C LEU A 151 19.41 1.11 7.23
N PHE A 152 19.26 1.21 8.56
CA PHE A 152 17.95 1.33 9.19
C PHE A 152 17.25 2.64 8.82
N THR A 153 17.98 3.75 8.78
CA THR A 153 17.45 5.04 8.31
C THR A 153 16.98 4.95 6.85
N ALA A 154 17.64 4.14 6.01
CA ALA A 154 17.22 3.88 4.64
C ALA A 154 16.03 2.89 4.52
N GLY A 155 15.51 2.39 5.65
CA GLY A 155 14.33 1.54 5.74
C GLY A 155 14.60 0.03 5.71
N ALA A 156 15.84 -0.42 5.93
CA ALA A 156 16.14 -1.83 6.15
C ALA A 156 15.79 -2.27 7.58
N GLY A 157 15.70 -3.58 7.83
CA GLY A 157 15.63 -4.15 9.17
C GLY A 157 14.25 -4.14 9.82
N SER A 158 13.15 -4.06 9.08
CA SER A 158 11.80 -4.18 9.65
C SER A 158 11.26 -5.61 9.52
N ILE A 159 10.73 -6.17 10.62
CA ILE A 159 10.09 -7.49 10.67
C ILE A 159 8.82 -7.38 11.52
N GLY A 160 7.66 -7.34 10.90
CA GLY A 160 6.39 -7.13 11.59
C GLY A 160 6.42 -5.81 12.38
N GLU A 161 6.13 -5.90 13.68
CA GLU A 161 6.12 -4.73 14.59
C GLU A 161 7.52 -4.37 15.14
N TYR A 162 8.60 -5.04 14.66
CA TYR A 162 9.96 -4.76 15.11
C TYR A 162 10.75 -4.02 14.05
N SER A 163 11.45 -2.96 14.45
CA SER A 163 12.39 -2.19 13.64
C SER A 163 13.84 -2.48 14.04
N GLU A 164 14.78 -2.06 13.20
CA GLU A 164 16.23 -2.19 13.45
C GLU A 164 16.71 -3.64 13.65
N CYS A 165 15.99 -4.60 13.04
CA CYS A 165 16.34 -6.01 13.11
C CYS A 165 17.56 -6.30 12.23
N SER A 166 18.61 -6.80 12.83
CA SER A 166 19.82 -7.25 12.15
C SER A 166 20.43 -8.45 12.85
N PHE A 167 21.34 -9.12 12.17
CA PHE A 167 22.21 -10.12 12.78
C PHE A 167 23.65 -9.79 12.40
N ALA A 168 24.57 -9.85 13.36
CA ALA A 168 25.98 -9.60 13.15
C ALA A 168 26.79 -10.81 13.61
N THR A 169 27.75 -11.24 12.77
CA THR A 169 28.65 -12.37 13.07
C THR A 169 30.08 -11.90 12.89
N PRO A 170 30.94 -12.01 13.91
CA PRO A 170 32.36 -11.68 13.80
C PRO A 170 33.07 -12.70 12.89
N GLY A 171 34.02 -12.20 12.11
CA GLY A 171 34.83 -13.02 11.20
C GLY A 171 36.15 -12.36 10.83
N ALA A 172 36.90 -13.03 9.96
CA ALA A 172 38.14 -12.50 9.40
C ALA A 172 38.00 -12.39 7.88
N GLY A 173 37.90 -11.14 7.38
CA GLY A 173 37.94 -10.85 5.96
C GLY A 173 39.39 -10.89 5.41
N THR A 174 39.56 -11.33 4.18
CA THR A 174 40.87 -11.32 3.54
C THR A 174 40.78 -10.72 2.14
N PHE A 175 41.73 -9.85 1.82
CA PHE A 175 41.86 -9.28 0.47
C PHE A 175 43.31 -8.96 0.15
N ARG A 176 43.63 -8.77 -1.15
CA ARG A 176 44.93 -8.27 -1.57
C ARG A 176 44.71 -7.06 -2.49
N PRO A 177 45.18 -5.86 -2.04
CA PRO A 177 45.10 -4.67 -2.87
C PRO A 177 45.87 -4.80 -4.20
N SER A 178 45.26 -4.37 -5.29
CA SER A 178 45.95 -4.24 -6.58
C SER A 178 46.84 -3.00 -6.59
N ALA A 179 47.77 -2.91 -7.57
CA ALA A 179 48.63 -1.72 -7.71
C ALA A 179 47.84 -0.40 -8.02
N HIS A 180 46.58 -0.53 -8.48
CA HIS A 180 45.73 0.60 -8.86
C HIS A 180 44.59 0.90 -7.85
N SER A 181 44.47 0.08 -6.79
CA SER A 181 43.46 0.28 -5.76
C SER A 181 43.85 1.43 -4.80
N LYS A 182 42.85 1.98 -4.09
CA LYS A 182 43.02 2.97 -3.02
C LYS A 182 42.53 2.39 -1.71
N PRO A 183 43.21 1.39 -1.14
CA PRO A 183 42.70 0.66 0.01
C PRO A 183 42.71 1.54 1.26
N VAL A 184 41.63 1.42 2.07
CA VAL A 184 41.54 2.05 3.39
C VAL A 184 42.44 1.31 4.39
N ILE A 185 42.63 0.01 4.21
CA ILE A 185 43.50 -0.84 5.01
C ILE A 185 44.54 -1.48 4.10
N GLY A 186 45.82 -1.46 4.51
CA GLY A 186 46.96 -1.92 3.71
C GLY A 186 47.46 -0.88 2.70
N ALA A 187 48.26 -1.31 1.72
CA ALA A 187 48.86 -0.45 0.70
C ALA A 187 48.59 -1.00 -0.71
N ALA A 188 48.45 -0.12 -1.71
CA ALA A 188 48.31 -0.52 -3.13
C ALA A 188 49.46 -1.44 -3.55
N GLY A 189 49.13 -2.60 -4.17
CA GLY A 189 50.10 -3.62 -4.53
C GLY A 189 50.72 -4.38 -3.37
N GLY A 190 50.25 -4.19 -2.15
CA GLY A 190 50.73 -4.81 -0.92
C GLY A 190 50.43 -6.32 -0.80
N PRO A 191 50.82 -6.90 0.35
CA PRO A 191 50.55 -8.32 0.64
C PRO A 191 49.04 -8.54 0.87
N ARG A 192 48.65 -9.78 1.16
CA ARG A 192 47.30 -10.12 1.59
C ARG A 192 47.09 -9.53 3.01
N GLU A 193 46.01 -8.78 3.16
CA GLU A 193 45.54 -8.27 4.44
C GLU A 193 44.55 -9.29 5.07
N ILE A 194 44.52 -9.30 6.41
CA ILE A 194 43.54 -10.04 7.22
C ILE A 194 42.94 -9.02 8.17
N VAL A 195 41.63 -8.82 8.10
CA VAL A 195 40.90 -7.79 8.86
C VAL A 195 39.82 -8.45 9.72
N ALA A 196 39.71 -8.03 10.98
CA ALA A 196 38.57 -8.38 11.82
C ALA A 196 37.34 -7.61 11.32
N GLU A 197 36.34 -8.33 10.85
CA GLU A 197 35.13 -7.81 10.25
C GLU A 197 33.87 -8.38 10.93
N GLN A 198 32.79 -7.64 10.84
CA GLN A 198 31.44 -8.12 11.12
C GLN A 198 30.74 -8.41 9.79
N LYS A 199 30.21 -9.62 9.63
CA LYS A 199 29.20 -9.93 8.62
C LYS A 199 27.88 -9.41 9.14
N LEU A 200 27.30 -8.43 8.48
CA LEU A 200 25.99 -7.85 8.81
C LEU A 200 24.89 -8.44 7.91
N GLU A 201 23.77 -8.74 8.51
CA GLU A 201 22.58 -9.28 7.84
C GLU A 201 21.36 -8.45 8.18
N VAL A 202 20.67 -7.93 7.15
CA VAL A 202 19.42 -7.16 7.32
C VAL A 202 18.39 -7.57 6.27
N ILE A 203 17.10 -7.45 6.62
CA ILE A 203 16.00 -7.60 5.66
C ILE A 203 15.78 -6.27 4.96
N VAL A 204 15.55 -6.32 3.65
CA VAL A 204 15.32 -5.14 2.80
C VAL A 204 14.06 -5.36 1.98
N PRO A 205 13.03 -4.48 2.14
CA PRO A 205 11.86 -4.49 1.26
C PRO A 205 12.27 -4.19 -0.19
N LYS A 206 11.64 -4.89 -1.15
CA LYS A 206 11.98 -4.81 -2.58
C LYS A 206 11.97 -3.38 -3.11
N HIS A 207 11.00 -2.57 -2.72
CA HIS A 207 10.87 -1.18 -3.17
C HIS A 207 11.98 -0.26 -2.63
N LEU A 208 12.62 -0.60 -1.51
CA LEU A 208 13.72 0.16 -0.92
C LEU A 208 15.11 -0.32 -1.36
N LYS A 209 15.18 -1.39 -2.18
CA LYS A 209 16.44 -1.99 -2.64
C LYS A 209 17.44 -0.96 -3.14
N ALA A 210 17.01 -0.07 -4.04
CA ALA A 210 17.93 0.91 -4.65
C ALA A 210 18.45 1.94 -3.62
N ALA A 211 17.56 2.43 -2.74
CA ALA A 211 17.92 3.37 -1.68
C ALA A 211 18.89 2.75 -0.66
N VAL A 212 18.59 1.54 -0.20
CA VAL A 212 19.43 0.82 0.77
C VAL A 212 20.82 0.51 0.19
N LEU A 213 20.90 0.04 -1.08
CA LEU A 213 22.19 -0.24 -1.72
C LEU A 213 22.99 1.05 -1.98
N LYS A 214 22.34 2.15 -2.29
CA LYS A 214 23.01 3.47 -2.38
C LYS A 214 23.57 3.86 -1.02
N THR A 215 22.76 3.81 0.04
CA THR A 215 23.20 4.10 1.41
C THR A 215 24.34 3.20 1.86
N LEU A 216 24.28 1.90 1.56
CA LEU A 216 25.38 0.97 1.83
C LEU A 216 26.69 1.46 1.22
N LYS A 217 26.69 1.78 -0.09
CA LYS A 217 27.91 2.22 -0.80
C LYS A 217 28.44 3.57 -0.31
N GLU A 218 27.56 4.50 0.08
CA GLU A 218 27.95 5.82 0.56
C GLU A 218 28.48 5.84 2.01
N ASN A 219 28.07 4.86 2.82
CA ASN A 219 28.46 4.78 4.23
C ASN A 219 29.45 3.65 4.55
N HIS A 220 29.81 2.83 3.57
CA HIS A 220 30.80 1.79 3.74
C HIS A 220 32.23 2.36 3.65
N PRO A 221 33.17 1.95 4.52
CA PRO A 221 34.54 2.49 4.48
C PRO A 221 35.35 2.06 3.25
N TYR A 222 35.02 0.91 2.63
CA TYR A 222 35.80 0.40 1.51
C TYR A 222 35.37 1.03 0.18
N GLU A 223 36.33 1.24 -0.73
CA GLU A 223 36.04 1.75 -2.09
C GLU A 223 35.23 0.75 -2.93
N GLU A 224 35.49 -0.55 -2.72
CA GLU A 224 34.73 -1.66 -3.32
C GLU A 224 34.01 -2.43 -2.21
N VAL A 225 32.70 -2.32 -2.19
CA VAL A 225 31.88 -2.90 -1.13
C VAL A 225 31.50 -4.34 -1.47
N ALA A 226 31.90 -5.28 -0.64
CA ALA A 226 31.44 -6.65 -0.71
C ALA A 226 30.04 -6.77 -0.10
N TYR A 227 29.07 -7.20 -0.90
CA TYR A 227 27.71 -7.47 -0.43
C TYR A 227 27.02 -8.53 -1.30
N GLU A 228 26.10 -9.24 -0.71
CA GLU A 228 25.16 -10.13 -1.41
C GLU A 228 23.73 -9.68 -1.12
N LEU A 229 22.87 -9.78 -2.12
CA LEU A 229 21.45 -9.51 -2.02
C LEU A 229 20.66 -10.72 -2.53
N ILE A 230 20.03 -11.44 -1.60
CA ILE A 230 19.33 -12.69 -1.88
C ILE A 230 17.83 -12.44 -1.77
N ALA A 231 17.07 -12.78 -2.82
CA ALA A 231 15.60 -12.75 -2.76
C ALA A 231 15.10 -13.83 -1.79
N LEU A 232 14.09 -13.48 -1.00
CA LEU A 232 13.48 -14.38 -0.04
C LEU A 232 12.10 -14.83 -0.53
N GLU A 233 11.80 -16.11 -0.37
CA GLU A 233 10.48 -16.69 -0.61
C GLU A 233 9.47 -16.40 0.52
N ASN A 234 9.91 -15.75 1.60
CA ASN A 234 9.08 -15.40 2.73
C ASN A 234 7.87 -14.57 2.29
N GLU A 235 6.71 -14.92 2.81
CA GLU A 235 5.53 -14.09 2.68
C GLU A 235 5.71 -12.78 3.44
N ASN A 236 5.41 -11.68 2.79
CA ASN A 236 5.41 -10.38 3.45
C ASN A 236 4.01 -10.07 3.97
N GLN A 237 3.81 -10.19 5.27
CA GLN A 237 2.52 -9.95 5.93
C GLN A 237 2.15 -8.47 6.04
N THR A 238 3.00 -7.55 5.59
CA THR A 238 2.69 -6.10 5.58
C THR A 238 2.10 -5.62 4.26
N ILE A 239 2.19 -6.44 3.20
CA ILE A 239 1.64 -6.13 1.87
C ILE A 239 0.93 -7.35 1.26
N GLY A 240 -0.20 -7.11 0.61
CA GLY A 240 -0.98 -8.13 -0.10
C GLY A 240 -2.45 -7.76 -0.20
N ALA A 241 -3.20 -8.58 -0.89
CA ALA A 241 -4.60 -8.31 -1.22
C ALA A 241 -5.57 -8.92 -0.21
N GLY A 242 -6.64 -8.18 0.10
CA GLY A 242 -7.72 -8.60 0.98
C GLY A 242 -7.31 -8.83 2.43
N MET A 243 -8.29 -9.08 3.28
CA MET A 243 -8.07 -9.48 4.68
C MET A 243 -8.95 -10.63 5.08
N VAL A 244 -8.54 -11.36 6.12
CA VAL A 244 -9.35 -12.36 6.83
C VAL A 244 -9.24 -12.13 8.33
N GLY A 245 -10.39 -12.19 9.02
CA GLY A 245 -10.46 -12.03 10.47
C GLY A 245 -11.66 -12.76 11.04
N ARG A 246 -11.89 -12.62 12.34
CA ARG A 246 -12.97 -13.31 13.05
C ARG A 246 -13.92 -12.32 13.72
N LEU A 247 -15.20 -12.59 13.62
CA LEU A 247 -16.19 -11.91 14.46
C LEU A 247 -15.97 -12.34 15.92
N GLU A 248 -16.08 -11.40 16.83
CA GLU A 248 -16.03 -11.70 18.27
C GLU A 248 -17.17 -12.67 18.65
N ASN A 249 -18.38 -12.40 18.18
CA ASN A 249 -19.56 -13.23 18.38
C ASN A 249 -20.05 -13.79 17.03
N PRO A 250 -20.08 -15.12 16.82
CA PRO A 250 -20.59 -15.69 15.59
C PRO A 250 -22.07 -15.42 15.40
N MET A 251 -22.48 -15.00 14.21
CA MET A 251 -23.84 -14.57 13.84
C MET A 251 -24.53 -15.60 12.95
N ALA A 252 -25.85 -15.68 13.02
CA ALA A 252 -26.63 -16.34 11.98
C ALA A 252 -26.45 -15.59 10.63
N PRO A 253 -26.48 -16.25 9.47
CA PRO A 253 -26.24 -15.61 8.18
C PRO A 253 -27.12 -14.38 7.92
N GLU A 254 -28.41 -14.44 8.24
CA GLU A 254 -29.32 -13.30 8.07
C GLU A 254 -28.98 -12.12 9.00
N ASP A 255 -28.55 -12.39 10.24
CA ASP A 255 -28.10 -11.36 11.16
C ASP A 255 -26.80 -10.72 10.69
N PHE A 256 -25.89 -11.52 10.13
CA PHE A 256 -24.66 -11.04 9.50
C PHE A 256 -24.97 -10.12 8.30
N LEU A 257 -25.90 -10.48 7.43
CA LEU A 257 -26.27 -9.65 6.29
C LEU A 257 -26.86 -8.29 6.74
N ARG A 258 -27.69 -8.28 7.79
CA ARG A 258 -28.21 -7.03 8.39
C ARG A 258 -27.08 -6.19 8.99
N PHE A 259 -26.19 -6.82 9.76
CA PHE A 259 -25.01 -6.20 10.32
C PHE A 259 -24.09 -5.60 9.25
N LEU A 260 -23.83 -6.37 8.16
CA LEU A 260 -23.02 -5.95 7.02
C LEU A 260 -23.62 -4.70 6.34
N LYS A 261 -24.93 -4.70 6.09
CA LYS A 261 -25.65 -3.54 5.53
C LYS A 261 -25.49 -2.29 6.40
N GLU A 262 -25.65 -2.43 7.70
CA GLU A 262 -25.53 -1.32 8.65
C GLU A 262 -24.09 -0.77 8.69
N LYS A 263 -23.09 -1.65 8.88
CA LYS A 263 -21.70 -1.26 9.05
C LYS A 263 -21.08 -0.67 7.78
N MET A 264 -21.43 -1.22 6.64
CA MET A 264 -20.93 -0.78 5.34
C MET A 264 -21.83 0.26 4.66
N LYS A 265 -22.94 0.64 5.29
CA LYS A 265 -23.92 1.61 4.76
C LYS A 265 -24.35 1.27 3.32
N THR A 266 -24.53 -0.03 3.03
CA THR A 266 -24.97 -0.48 1.72
C THR A 266 -26.48 -0.67 1.69
N ALA A 267 -27.12 -0.26 0.59
CA ALA A 267 -28.55 -0.44 0.40
C ALA A 267 -28.91 -1.89 0.02
N CYS A 268 -28.04 -2.58 -0.71
CA CYS A 268 -28.26 -3.92 -1.25
C CYS A 268 -27.04 -4.81 -1.03
N VAL A 269 -27.30 -6.11 -0.77
CA VAL A 269 -26.25 -7.15 -0.76
C VAL A 269 -26.72 -8.28 -1.69
N ARG A 270 -25.93 -8.60 -2.71
CA ARG A 270 -26.12 -9.80 -3.53
C ARG A 270 -25.32 -10.92 -2.88
N TYR A 271 -25.91 -12.07 -2.65
CA TYR A 271 -25.21 -13.15 -1.94
C TYR A 271 -25.60 -14.54 -2.44
N THR A 272 -24.70 -15.52 -2.21
CA THR A 272 -24.97 -16.95 -2.41
C THR A 272 -25.56 -17.57 -1.15
N ALA A 273 -26.13 -18.78 -1.28
CA ALA A 273 -26.59 -19.53 -0.13
C ALA A 273 -25.49 -19.60 0.95
N PRO A 274 -25.84 -19.35 2.22
CA PRO A 274 -24.88 -19.44 3.30
C PRO A 274 -24.48 -20.89 3.57
N PRO A 275 -23.24 -21.15 4.04
CA PRO A 275 -22.87 -22.46 4.54
C PRO A 275 -23.69 -22.84 5.79
N ALA A 276 -23.71 -24.11 6.13
CA ALA A 276 -24.37 -24.55 7.34
C ALA A 276 -23.70 -23.96 8.60
N GLY A 277 -24.49 -23.37 9.50
CA GLY A 277 -23.99 -22.85 10.76
C GLY A 277 -23.95 -21.33 10.87
N LYS A 278 -23.09 -20.83 11.75
CA LYS A 278 -22.93 -19.40 12.01
C LYS A 278 -21.70 -18.84 11.29
N ILE A 279 -21.80 -17.61 10.82
CA ILE A 279 -20.67 -16.84 10.30
C ILE A 279 -19.76 -16.44 11.47
N ARG A 280 -18.51 -16.88 11.42
CA ARG A 280 -17.46 -16.53 12.37
C ARG A 280 -16.24 -15.91 11.69
N THR A 281 -15.76 -16.55 10.61
CA THR A 281 -14.57 -16.14 9.87
C THR A 281 -15.00 -15.39 8.62
N VAL A 282 -14.56 -14.13 8.51
CA VAL A 282 -14.89 -13.24 7.40
C VAL A 282 -13.64 -12.95 6.61
N ALA A 283 -13.64 -13.30 5.32
CA ALA A 283 -12.68 -12.78 4.35
C ALA A 283 -13.30 -11.57 3.65
N LEU A 284 -12.48 -10.60 3.27
CA LEU A 284 -12.95 -9.39 2.61
C LEU A 284 -11.92 -8.84 1.62
N CYS A 285 -12.42 -8.07 0.64
CA CYS A 285 -11.63 -7.29 -0.29
C CYS A 285 -12.45 -6.07 -0.73
N GLY A 286 -11.92 -4.86 -0.58
CA GLY A 286 -12.48 -3.66 -1.19
C GLY A 286 -12.51 -3.79 -2.71
N GLY A 287 -13.49 -3.14 -3.36
CA GLY A 287 -13.67 -3.19 -4.80
C GLY A 287 -13.89 -4.58 -5.38
N ALA A 288 -13.28 -4.85 -6.52
CA ALA A 288 -13.45 -6.09 -7.29
C ALA A 288 -12.52 -7.22 -6.81
N GLY A 289 -12.92 -7.98 -5.81
CA GLY A 289 -12.10 -9.00 -5.15
C GLY A 289 -12.30 -10.44 -5.61
N SER A 290 -13.06 -10.72 -6.67
CA SER A 290 -13.43 -12.11 -7.07
C SER A 290 -12.22 -13.05 -7.24
N PHE A 291 -11.05 -12.53 -7.55
CA PHE A 291 -9.80 -13.29 -7.71
C PHE A 291 -9.26 -13.89 -6.40
N LEU A 292 -9.76 -13.45 -5.24
CA LEU A 292 -9.36 -13.92 -3.91
C LEU A 292 -10.25 -15.03 -3.34
N LEU A 293 -11.30 -15.46 -4.06
CA LEU A 293 -12.24 -16.46 -3.53
C LEU A 293 -11.55 -17.77 -3.12
N LYS A 294 -10.57 -18.21 -3.92
CA LYS A 294 -9.78 -19.41 -3.60
C LYS A 294 -9.01 -19.26 -2.29
N GLN A 295 -8.42 -18.11 -2.06
CA GLN A 295 -7.68 -17.79 -0.83
C GLN A 295 -8.64 -17.68 0.36
N ALA A 296 -9.82 -17.08 0.18
CA ALA A 296 -10.85 -17.01 1.22
C ALA A 296 -11.32 -18.41 1.65
N ARG A 297 -11.56 -19.32 0.70
CA ARG A 297 -11.88 -20.73 0.99
C ARG A 297 -10.73 -21.43 1.71
N ALA A 298 -9.49 -21.26 1.24
CA ALA A 298 -8.31 -21.87 1.86
C ALA A 298 -8.05 -21.35 3.28
N ALA A 299 -8.44 -20.11 3.58
CA ALA A 299 -8.38 -19.53 4.92
C ALA A 299 -9.52 -20.01 5.84
N GLY A 300 -10.46 -20.83 5.36
CA GLY A 300 -11.61 -21.31 6.11
C GLY A 300 -12.62 -20.21 6.43
N ALA A 301 -12.80 -19.24 5.53
CA ALA A 301 -13.80 -18.19 5.69
C ALA A 301 -15.22 -18.75 5.46
N ASP A 302 -16.14 -18.34 6.32
CA ASP A 302 -17.58 -18.65 6.17
C ASP A 302 -18.23 -17.73 5.15
N VAL A 303 -17.70 -16.51 5.01
CA VAL A 303 -18.19 -15.50 4.07
C VAL A 303 -17.01 -14.73 3.45
N PHE A 304 -17.19 -14.37 2.17
CA PHE A 304 -16.30 -13.45 1.47
C PHE A 304 -17.05 -12.19 1.05
N VAL A 305 -16.67 -11.05 1.65
CA VAL A 305 -17.30 -9.74 1.41
C VAL A 305 -16.47 -8.96 0.40
N THR A 306 -17.09 -8.47 -0.68
CA THR A 306 -16.41 -7.74 -1.75
C THR A 306 -17.42 -7.00 -2.64
N GLY A 307 -16.99 -6.45 -3.78
CA GLY A 307 -17.82 -5.86 -4.82
C GLY A 307 -17.61 -6.49 -6.19
N ASP A 308 -18.42 -6.05 -7.15
CA ASP A 308 -18.27 -6.33 -8.60
C ASP A 308 -18.27 -7.80 -9.02
N TYR A 309 -18.96 -8.66 -8.28
CA TYR A 309 -19.10 -10.05 -8.69
C TYR A 309 -19.98 -10.20 -9.94
N LYS A 310 -19.47 -10.86 -10.98
CA LYS A 310 -20.23 -11.19 -12.18
C LYS A 310 -21.11 -12.42 -11.92
N TYR A 311 -22.26 -12.49 -12.62
CA TYR A 311 -23.27 -13.57 -12.41
C TYR A 311 -22.64 -14.96 -12.34
N HIS A 312 -21.82 -15.33 -13.33
CA HIS A 312 -21.23 -16.69 -13.37
C HIS A 312 -20.20 -16.94 -12.25
N GLN A 313 -19.56 -15.92 -11.71
CA GLN A 313 -18.60 -16.09 -10.61
C GLN A 313 -19.25 -16.48 -9.28
N PHE A 314 -20.55 -16.20 -9.09
CA PHE A 314 -21.27 -16.64 -7.91
C PHE A 314 -21.37 -18.17 -7.79
N PHE A 315 -21.32 -18.90 -8.91
CA PHE A 315 -21.30 -20.37 -8.89
C PHE A 315 -20.02 -20.94 -8.29
N ASP A 316 -18.91 -20.18 -8.31
CA ASP A 316 -17.63 -20.61 -7.75
C ASP A 316 -17.65 -20.73 -6.21
N ALA A 317 -18.74 -20.27 -5.55
CA ALA A 317 -18.98 -20.50 -4.13
C ALA A 317 -19.13 -21.99 -3.79
N GLU A 318 -19.71 -22.81 -4.71
CA GLU A 318 -19.86 -24.27 -4.59
C GLU A 318 -20.44 -24.72 -3.24
N ASP A 319 -21.34 -23.92 -2.66
CA ASP A 319 -21.93 -24.10 -1.33
C ASP A 319 -20.90 -24.22 -0.18
N GLN A 320 -19.64 -23.85 -0.41
CA GLN A 320 -18.55 -23.95 0.57
C GLN A 320 -18.29 -22.64 1.31
N ILE A 321 -18.69 -21.51 0.75
CA ILE A 321 -18.51 -20.18 1.30
C ILE A 321 -19.66 -19.28 0.83
N MET A 322 -20.16 -18.39 1.69
CA MET A 322 -21.08 -17.35 1.25
C MET A 322 -20.29 -16.21 0.58
N ILE A 323 -20.62 -15.90 -0.67
CA ILE A 323 -20.16 -14.66 -1.32
C ILE A 323 -21.17 -13.58 -0.97
N ALA A 324 -20.70 -12.42 -0.49
CA ALA A 324 -21.53 -11.26 -0.20
C ALA A 324 -20.98 -10.05 -0.96
N ASP A 325 -21.58 -9.73 -2.09
CA ASP A 325 -21.26 -8.55 -2.90
C ASP A 325 -22.08 -7.36 -2.42
N ILE A 326 -21.38 -6.36 -1.87
CA ILE A 326 -21.98 -5.15 -1.29
C ILE A 326 -21.92 -3.94 -2.20
N GLY A 327 -21.34 -4.09 -3.40
CA GLY A 327 -21.04 -3.01 -4.33
C GLY A 327 -19.63 -2.46 -4.19
N HIS A 328 -19.09 -1.93 -5.28
CA HIS A 328 -17.73 -1.38 -5.34
C HIS A 328 -17.60 -0.15 -4.44
N TYR A 329 -18.37 0.88 -4.74
CA TYR A 329 -18.39 2.13 -3.97
C TYR A 329 -18.63 1.88 -2.47
N GLU A 330 -19.59 1.04 -2.15
CA GLU A 330 -19.99 0.74 -0.77
C GLU A 330 -18.88 0.05 0.02
N SER A 331 -18.05 -0.75 -0.65
CA SER A 331 -16.91 -1.42 -0.02
C SER A 331 -15.75 -0.46 0.28
N GLU A 332 -15.59 0.61 -0.49
CA GLU A 332 -14.43 1.51 -0.43
C GLU A 332 -14.73 2.94 0.06
N GLN A 333 -16.00 3.31 0.24
CA GLN A 333 -16.39 4.67 0.60
C GLN A 333 -15.68 5.26 1.83
N PHE A 334 -15.12 4.43 2.70
CA PHE A 334 -14.42 4.84 3.91
C PHE A 334 -12.92 5.10 3.69
N THR A 335 -12.39 4.86 2.48
CA THR A 335 -10.99 5.11 2.12
C THR A 335 -10.59 6.56 2.34
N ILE A 336 -11.50 7.50 2.13
CA ILE A 336 -11.26 8.93 2.35
C ILE A 336 -10.90 9.26 3.81
N GLU A 337 -11.31 8.43 4.78
CA GLU A 337 -10.93 8.59 6.18
C GLU A 337 -9.44 8.28 6.40
N ILE A 338 -8.91 7.27 5.67
CA ILE A 338 -7.49 6.89 5.74
C ILE A 338 -6.59 8.07 5.30
N PHE A 339 -6.93 8.73 4.20
CA PHE A 339 -6.19 9.92 3.76
C PHE A 339 -6.18 11.01 4.82
N SER A 340 -7.34 11.22 5.47
CA SER A 340 -7.45 12.22 6.53
C SER A 340 -6.61 11.86 7.75
N GLU A 341 -6.58 10.60 8.14
CA GLU A 341 -5.78 10.09 9.26
C GLU A 341 -4.29 10.28 8.98
N ILE A 342 -3.79 9.84 7.82
CA ILE A 342 -2.38 9.98 7.42
C ILE A 342 -1.93 11.44 7.42
N VAL A 343 -2.68 12.32 6.75
CA VAL A 343 -2.25 13.70 6.57
C VAL A 343 -2.35 14.49 7.88
N LYS A 344 -3.39 14.27 8.70
CA LYS A 344 -3.55 14.96 9.97
C LYS A 344 -2.51 14.57 11.02
N GLU A 345 -2.00 13.37 10.98
CA GLU A 345 -0.92 12.94 11.87
C GLU A 345 0.30 13.88 11.76
N LYS A 346 0.68 14.23 10.55
CA LYS A 346 1.83 15.11 10.27
C LYS A 346 1.47 16.59 10.19
N PHE A 347 0.29 16.90 9.64
CA PHE A 347 -0.17 18.26 9.36
C PHE A 347 -1.54 18.54 10.00
N PRO A 348 -1.64 18.59 11.33
CA PRO A 348 -2.94 18.66 12.04
C PRO A 348 -3.76 19.90 11.71
N ASN A 349 -3.12 21.00 11.30
CA ASN A 349 -3.76 22.27 10.99
C ASN A 349 -4.02 22.49 9.49
N PHE A 350 -3.68 21.53 8.63
CA PHE A 350 -3.94 21.64 7.20
C PHE A 350 -5.42 21.48 6.88
N ALA A 351 -5.93 22.26 5.94
CA ALA A 351 -7.33 22.20 5.51
C ALA A 351 -7.60 20.92 4.70
N LEU A 352 -8.11 19.90 5.37
CA LEU A 352 -8.56 18.65 4.76
C LEU A 352 -10.09 18.58 4.81
N LEU A 353 -10.69 18.46 3.65
CA LEU A 353 -12.13 18.48 3.48
C LEU A 353 -12.59 17.18 2.82
N PHE A 354 -13.58 16.54 3.40
CA PHE A 354 -14.28 15.44 2.73
C PHE A 354 -15.22 16.00 1.66
N THR A 355 -15.26 15.36 0.49
CA THR A 355 -16.25 15.72 -0.53
C THR A 355 -17.67 15.49 -0.01
N LYS A 356 -18.58 16.39 -0.39
CA LYS A 356 -20.04 16.24 -0.20
C LYS A 356 -20.70 15.65 -1.43
N THR A 357 -19.98 15.65 -2.54
CA THR A 357 -20.44 15.11 -3.82
C THR A 357 -20.46 13.57 -3.73
N ASN A 358 -21.64 12.97 -3.88
CA ASN A 358 -21.76 11.53 -4.03
C ASN A 358 -21.27 11.13 -5.43
N THR A 359 -20.20 10.37 -5.51
CA THR A 359 -19.61 9.92 -6.77
C THR A 359 -20.09 8.54 -7.21
N ASN A 360 -20.90 7.84 -6.38
CA ASN A 360 -21.46 6.53 -6.75
C ASN A 360 -22.36 6.64 -7.98
N PRO A 361 -22.00 6.04 -9.12
CA PRO A 361 -22.82 6.10 -10.32
C PRO A 361 -24.00 5.10 -10.29
N VAL A 362 -24.00 4.18 -9.32
CA VAL A 362 -24.99 3.09 -9.21
C VAL A 362 -26.11 3.53 -8.29
N ASN A 363 -27.33 3.40 -8.76
CA ASN A 363 -28.53 3.67 -8.00
C ASN A 363 -29.33 2.37 -7.87
N TYR A 364 -29.94 2.15 -6.70
CA TYR A 364 -30.76 0.97 -6.41
C TYR A 364 -32.23 1.39 -6.36
N TYR A 365 -33.08 0.64 -7.06
CA TYR A 365 -34.53 0.78 -6.98
C TYR A 365 -35.11 -0.43 -6.22
N PHE A 366 -35.94 -0.18 -5.18
CA PHE A 366 -36.54 -1.21 -4.32
C PHE A 366 -38.06 -1.16 -4.38
#